data_9e0fea5bab33a5e939b2b5cba7d2c97d
#
_entry.id   9e0fea5bab33a5e939b2b5cba7d2c97d
#
_cell.length_a   1.000
_cell.length_b   1.000
_cell.length_c   1.000
_cell.angle_alpha   90.00
_cell.angle_beta   90.00
_cell.angle_gamma   90.00
#
_symmetry.space_group_name_H-M   'P 1'
#
loop_
_entity.id
_entity.type
_entity.pdbx_description
1 polymer ?
#
loop_
_entity_poly.entity_id
_entity_poly.type
_entity_poly.pdbx_seq_one_letter_code
_entity_poly.pdbx_strand_id
1 'polypeptide(L)'
;MEYQFSINDFEGPLDLLLHLVKTSKMNIYDINIKIIIEEYLKFIESEKEKNIDIASSYLVMAAELIHLKSKMLVNDEEKEEASDDEFSITSEEDLKRKIIEYEKYKKISESLVELENK
;
A
#
# COMPACT_ATOMS: atom_id res chain seq x y z
N MET A 1 -12.23 -1.46 15.47
CA MET A 1 -11.89 -0.04 15.24
C MET A 1 -12.56 0.44 13.95
N GLU A 2 -13.25 1.55 14.04
CA GLU A 2 -13.87 2.11 12.86
C GLU A 2 -12.94 3.10 12.17
N TYR A 3 -12.86 2.96 10.86
CA TYR A 3 -12.11 3.91 10.04
C TYR A 3 -13.04 5.03 9.59
N GLN A 4 -12.52 6.24 9.53
CA GLN A 4 -13.29 7.42 9.12
C GLN A 4 -13.31 7.59 7.60
N PHE A 5 -12.70 6.66 6.88
CA PHE A 5 -12.63 6.70 5.43
C PHE A 5 -13.02 5.34 4.85
N SER A 6 -13.40 5.34 3.59
CA SER A 6 -13.84 4.16 2.86
C SER A 6 -12.90 3.87 1.71
N ILE A 7 -12.90 2.62 1.24
CA ILE A 7 -12.07 2.22 0.11
C ILE A 7 -12.38 3.06 -1.14
N ASN A 8 -13.60 3.56 -1.25
CA ASN A 8 -14.01 4.38 -2.40
C ASN A 8 -13.44 5.80 -2.36
N ASP A 9 -12.81 6.19 -1.26
CA ASP A 9 -12.19 7.50 -1.12
C ASP A 9 -10.81 7.57 -1.79
N PHE A 10 -10.30 6.45 -2.26
CA PHE A 10 -8.94 6.35 -2.80
C PHE A 10 -8.93 6.07 -4.30
N GLU A 11 -7.88 6.54 -4.96
CA GLU A 11 -7.69 6.31 -6.39
C GLU A 11 -7.16 4.91 -6.71
N GLY A 12 -6.70 4.20 -5.70
CA GLY A 12 -6.18 2.84 -5.86
C GLY A 12 -5.39 2.42 -4.64
N PRO A 13 -4.83 1.21 -4.67
CA PRO A 13 -4.16 0.67 -3.48
C PRO A 13 -2.91 1.44 -3.06
N LEU A 14 -2.17 2.04 -3.99
CA LEU A 14 -1.02 2.86 -3.60
C LEU A 14 -1.46 4.14 -2.90
N ASP A 15 -2.59 4.71 -3.32
CA ASP A 15 -3.16 5.88 -2.64
C ASP A 15 -3.56 5.52 -1.21
N LEU A 16 -4.17 4.36 -1.02
CA LEU A 16 -4.52 3.87 0.31
C LEU A 16 -3.27 3.67 1.16
N LEU A 17 -2.24 3.03 0.61
CA LEU A 17 -1.00 2.82 1.34
C LEU A 17 -0.35 4.15 1.77
N LEU A 18 -0.32 5.12 0.87
CA LEU A 18 0.20 6.45 1.19
C LEU A 18 -0.60 7.09 2.33
N HIS A 19 -1.93 6.98 2.26
CA HIS A 19 -2.79 7.50 3.32
C HIS A 19 -2.48 6.86 4.67
N LEU A 20 -2.29 5.53 4.69
CA LEU A 20 -1.97 4.82 5.93
C LEU A 20 -0.62 5.25 6.50
N VAL A 21 0.37 5.49 5.64
CA VAL A 21 1.66 6.03 6.09
C VAL A 21 1.45 7.37 6.79
N LYS A 22 0.67 8.25 6.20
CA LYS A 22 0.42 9.57 6.76
C LYS A 22 -0.38 9.53 8.07
N THR A 23 -1.42 8.70 8.13
CA THR A 23 -2.24 8.61 9.34
C THR A 23 -1.51 7.91 10.48
N SER A 24 -0.54 7.06 10.16
CA SER A 24 0.30 6.42 11.16
C SER A 24 1.47 7.31 11.60
N LYS A 25 1.53 8.52 11.08
CA LYS A 25 2.56 9.51 11.40
C LYS A 25 3.97 9.03 11.09
N MET A 26 4.10 8.20 10.08
CA MET A 26 5.41 7.73 9.62
C MET A 26 6.03 8.73 8.65
N ASN A 27 7.36 8.82 8.69
CA ASN A 27 8.10 9.55 7.68
C ASN A 27 8.08 8.73 6.40
N ILE A 28 7.70 9.33 5.28
CA ILE A 28 7.62 8.61 4.00
C ILE A 28 8.97 8.04 3.56
N TYR A 29 10.07 8.62 4.03
CA TYR A 29 11.41 8.13 3.71
C TYR A 29 11.92 7.10 4.71
N ASP A 30 11.11 6.77 5.73
CA ASP A 30 11.47 5.80 6.76
C ASP A 30 10.23 5.01 7.16
N ILE A 31 9.65 4.33 6.19
CA ILE A 31 8.40 3.58 6.38
C ILE A 31 8.68 2.24 7.03
N ASN A 32 7.92 1.93 8.09
CA ASN A 32 7.93 0.59 8.66
C ASN A 32 6.98 -0.28 7.83
N ILE A 33 7.53 -1.05 6.92
CA ILE A 33 6.75 -1.84 5.97
C ILE A 33 5.87 -2.87 6.67
N LYS A 34 6.36 -3.52 7.70
CA LYS A 34 5.58 -4.52 8.43
C LYS A 34 4.29 -3.91 8.99
N ILE A 35 4.40 -2.74 9.60
CA ILE A 35 3.22 -2.06 10.17
C ILE A 35 2.25 -1.66 9.07
N ILE A 36 2.75 -1.13 7.96
CA ILE A 36 1.90 -0.70 6.86
C ILE A 36 1.16 -1.88 6.22
N ILE A 37 1.83 -3.01 6.06
CA ILE A 37 1.17 -4.23 5.58
C ILE A 37 0.03 -4.61 6.51
N GLU A 38 0.28 -4.64 7.81
CA GLU A 38 -0.73 -5.01 8.78
C GLU A 38 -1.91 -4.05 8.76
N GLU A 39 -1.65 -2.74 8.66
CA GLU A 39 -2.70 -1.73 8.61
C GLU A 39 -3.55 -1.87 7.33
N TYR A 40 -2.90 -2.12 6.20
CA TYR A 40 -3.61 -2.32 4.94
C TYR A 40 -4.54 -3.54 5.03
N LEU A 41 -4.02 -4.66 5.51
CA LEU A 41 -4.82 -5.90 5.59
C LEU A 41 -5.99 -5.74 6.57
N LYS A 42 -5.79 -5.04 7.67
CA LYS A 42 -6.89 -4.76 8.62
C LYS A 42 -7.95 -3.89 7.98
N PHE A 43 -7.55 -2.89 7.20
CA PHE A 43 -8.50 -2.02 6.55
C PHE A 43 -9.35 -2.80 5.53
N ILE A 44 -8.71 -3.62 4.70
CA ILE A 44 -9.42 -4.44 3.72
C ILE A 44 -10.41 -5.38 4.42
N GLU A 45 -9.99 -6.02 5.51
CA GLU A 45 -10.88 -6.90 6.27
C GLU A 45 -12.06 -6.15 6.84
N SER A 46 -11.86 -4.95 7.35
CA SER A 46 -12.92 -4.09 7.86
C SER A 46 -13.95 -3.76 6.77
N GLU A 47 -13.48 -3.45 5.56
CA GLU A 47 -14.37 -3.13 4.45
C GLU A 47 -15.18 -4.36 4.01
N LYS A 48 -14.55 -5.54 4.04
CA LYS A 48 -15.25 -6.79 3.73
C LYS A 48 -16.38 -7.06 4.75
N GLU A 49 -16.11 -6.81 6.01
CA GLU A 49 -17.11 -7.00 7.07
C GLU A 49 -18.32 -6.08 6.90
N LYS A 50 -18.12 -4.93 6.30
CA LYS A 50 -19.20 -3.98 6.03
C LYS A 50 -19.95 -4.31 4.75
N ASN A 51 -19.61 -5.41 4.09
CA ASN A 51 -20.19 -5.84 2.81
C ASN A 51 -19.97 -4.81 1.69
N ILE A 52 -18.85 -4.10 1.77
CA ILE A 52 -18.48 -3.14 0.73
C ILE A 52 -17.79 -3.87 -0.42
N ASP A 53 -18.20 -3.58 -1.64
CA ASP A 53 -17.59 -4.13 -2.84
C ASP A 53 -16.16 -3.61 -2.96
N ILE A 54 -15.20 -4.52 -3.03
CA ILE A 54 -13.79 -4.17 -3.09
C ILE A 54 -13.26 -4.46 -4.49
N ALA A 55 -12.74 -3.44 -5.15
CA ALA A 55 -12.18 -3.59 -6.49
C ALA A 55 -11.02 -4.59 -6.48
N SER A 56 -10.87 -5.34 -7.57
CA SER A 56 -9.87 -6.39 -7.66
C SER A 56 -8.44 -5.88 -7.44
N SER A 57 -8.14 -4.64 -7.83
CA SER A 57 -6.81 -4.07 -7.63
C SER A 57 -6.40 -4.03 -6.15
N TYR A 58 -7.35 -3.79 -5.26
CA TYR A 58 -7.07 -3.82 -3.83
C TYR A 58 -6.82 -5.23 -3.33
N LEU A 59 -7.53 -6.20 -3.88
CA LEU A 59 -7.36 -7.60 -3.50
C LEU A 59 -6.04 -8.17 -4.03
N VAL A 60 -5.64 -7.75 -5.22
CA VAL A 60 -4.34 -8.12 -5.78
C VAL A 60 -3.23 -7.55 -4.90
N MET A 61 -3.35 -6.27 -4.51
CA MET A 61 -2.36 -5.68 -3.61
C MET A 61 -2.31 -6.42 -2.28
N ALA A 62 -3.47 -6.80 -1.72
CA ALA A 62 -3.49 -7.57 -0.48
C ALA A 62 -2.71 -8.87 -0.61
N ALA A 63 -2.89 -9.59 -1.73
CA ALA A 63 -2.15 -10.82 -1.97
C ALA A 63 -0.65 -10.56 -2.09
N GLU A 64 -0.25 -9.50 -2.76
CA GLU A 64 1.15 -9.11 -2.89
C GLU A 64 1.76 -8.80 -1.52
N LEU A 65 1.02 -8.08 -0.67
CA LEU A 65 1.50 -7.73 0.66
C LEU A 65 1.60 -8.94 1.58
N ILE A 66 0.66 -9.88 1.47
CA ILE A 66 0.74 -11.13 2.22
C ILE A 66 1.97 -11.91 1.81
N HIS A 67 2.23 -11.97 0.52
CA HIS A 67 3.41 -12.65 -0.02
C HIS A 67 4.70 -11.98 0.48
N LEU A 68 4.76 -10.66 0.42
CA LEU A 68 5.91 -9.90 0.90
C LEU A 68 6.14 -10.14 2.39
N LYS A 69 5.07 -10.09 3.18
CA LYS A 69 5.18 -10.35 4.62
C LYS A 69 5.74 -11.73 4.89
N SER A 70 5.31 -12.73 4.12
CA SER A 70 5.83 -14.09 4.25
C SER A 70 7.33 -14.14 3.96
N LYS A 71 7.78 -13.44 2.93
CA LYS A 71 9.20 -13.37 2.59
C LYS A 71 10.02 -12.73 3.69
N MET A 72 9.46 -11.72 4.36
CA MET A 72 10.14 -11.04 5.45
C MET A 72 10.36 -11.93 6.68
N LEU A 73 9.56 -12.99 6.80
CA LEU A 73 9.63 -13.91 7.95
C LEU A 73 10.58 -15.08 7.71
N VAL A 74 11.08 -15.28 6.49
CA VAL A 74 12.02 -16.36 6.20
C VAL A 74 13.44 -15.82 6.25
N ASN A 75 14.42 -16.74 6.42
CA ASN A 75 15.82 -16.33 6.44
C ASN A 75 16.34 -16.05 5.04
N ASP A 76 17.55 -15.49 4.95
CA ASP A 76 18.10 -15.03 3.68
C ASP A 76 18.27 -16.15 2.66
N GLU A 77 18.58 -17.37 3.10
CA GLU A 77 18.74 -18.50 2.21
C GLU A 77 17.43 -18.87 1.52
N GLU A 78 16.34 -18.85 2.29
CA GLU A 78 15.03 -19.15 1.74
C GLU A 78 14.54 -18.02 0.85
N LYS A 79 14.92 -16.78 1.14
CA LYS A 79 14.54 -15.63 0.32
C LYS A 79 15.09 -15.73 -1.11
N GLU A 80 16.28 -16.28 -1.25
CA GLU A 80 16.88 -16.44 -2.58
C GLU A 80 16.08 -17.41 -3.45
N GLU A 81 15.52 -18.46 -2.84
CA GLU A 81 14.72 -19.43 -3.56
C GLU A 81 13.36 -18.87 -3.98
N ALA A 82 12.91 -17.82 -3.33
CA ALA A 82 11.63 -17.19 -3.63
C ALA A 82 11.75 -16.09 -4.68
N SER A 83 12.84 -16.04 -5.42
CA SER A 83 13.09 -14.98 -6.38
C SER A 83 12.20 -15.03 -7.63
N ASP A 84 11.57 -16.17 -7.91
CA ASP A 84 10.64 -16.31 -9.05
C ASP A 84 9.26 -15.79 -8.67
N ASP A 85 9.20 -14.52 -8.42
CA ASP A 85 8.01 -13.87 -7.89
C ASP A 85 7.13 -13.36 -9.02
N GLU A 86 5.88 -13.79 -9.05
CA GLU A 86 4.90 -13.33 -10.04
C GLU A 86 4.39 -11.93 -9.73
N PHE A 87 4.66 -11.43 -8.53
CA PHE A 87 4.15 -10.15 -8.10
C PHE A 87 5.09 -9.01 -8.46
N SER A 88 4.52 -7.84 -8.73
CA SER A 88 5.29 -6.64 -9.04
C SER A 88 6.07 -6.11 -7.84
N ILE A 89 5.58 -6.37 -6.63
CA ILE A 89 6.27 -5.96 -5.41
C ILE A 89 7.10 -7.13 -4.91
N THR A 90 8.41 -7.00 -5.01
CA THR A 90 9.34 -8.10 -4.72
C THR A 90 10.12 -7.93 -3.43
N SER A 91 10.11 -6.72 -2.83
CA SER A 91 10.89 -6.46 -1.62
C SER A 91 10.32 -5.27 -0.88
N GLU A 92 10.76 -5.11 0.40
CA GLU A 92 10.40 -3.94 1.19
C GLU A 92 10.83 -2.66 0.50
N GLU A 93 12.03 -2.64 -0.07
CA GLU A 93 12.54 -1.47 -0.76
C GLU A 93 11.71 -1.14 -2.00
N ASP A 94 11.26 -2.16 -2.70
CA ASP A 94 10.40 -1.96 -3.86
C ASP A 94 9.08 -1.31 -3.47
N LEU A 95 8.47 -1.78 -2.38
CA LEU A 95 7.22 -1.19 -1.90
C LEU A 95 7.42 0.25 -1.44
N LYS A 96 8.49 0.53 -0.68
CA LYS A 96 8.81 1.89 -0.26
C LYS A 96 8.96 2.82 -1.46
N ARG A 97 9.68 2.36 -2.47
CA ARG A 97 9.90 3.14 -3.69
C ARG A 97 8.59 3.47 -4.39
N LYS A 98 7.70 2.49 -4.50
CA LYS A 98 6.40 2.70 -5.14
C LYS A 98 5.54 3.72 -4.40
N ILE A 99 5.56 3.68 -3.07
CA ILE A 99 4.80 4.64 -2.26
C ILE A 99 5.38 6.05 -2.44
N ILE A 100 6.70 6.18 -2.42
CA ILE A 100 7.36 7.48 -2.60
C ILE A 100 7.09 8.04 -3.99
N GLU A 101 7.19 7.21 -5.01
CA GLU A 101 6.89 7.62 -6.39
C GLU A 101 5.44 8.06 -6.54
N TYR A 102 4.53 7.36 -5.90
CA TYR A 102 3.12 7.72 -5.95
C TYR A 102 2.88 9.08 -5.28
N GLU A 103 3.54 9.34 -4.16
CA GLU A 103 3.42 10.63 -3.49
C GLU A 103 3.87 11.77 -4.40
N LYS A 104 4.98 11.58 -5.09
CA LYS A 104 5.49 12.58 -6.03
C LYS A 104 4.51 12.82 -7.18
N TYR A 105 3.97 11.74 -7.72
CA TYR A 105 2.96 11.82 -8.77
C TYR A 105 1.73 12.61 -8.29
N LYS A 106 1.26 12.30 -7.10
CA LYS A 106 0.08 12.92 -6.54
C LYS A 106 0.28 14.42 -6.33
N LYS A 107 1.45 14.81 -5.82
CA LYS A 107 1.77 16.23 -5.64
C LYS A 107 1.79 16.98 -6.96
N ILE A 108 2.39 16.39 -7.98
CA ILE A 108 2.43 17.01 -9.31
C ILE A 108 1.03 17.13 -9.88
N SER A 109 0.22 16.09 -9.75
CA SER A 109 -1.16 16.09 -10.22
C SER A 109 -1.99 17.19 -9.57
N GLU A 110 -1.86 17.37 -8.26
CA GLU A 110 -2.57 18.41 -7.53
C GLU A 110 -2.14 19.81 -7.98
N SER A 111 -0.85 19.99 -8.24
CA SER A 111 -0.31 21.26 -8.74
C SER A 111 -0.88 21.60 -10.10
N LEU A 112 -1.02 20.62 -10.98
CA LEU A 112 -1.59 20.84 -12.31
C LEU A 112 -3.05 21.25 -12.22
N VAL A 113 -3.81 20.63 -11.32
CA VAL A 113 -5.21 20.98 -11.10
C VAL A 113 -5.32 22.44 -10.64
N GLU A 114 -4.47 22.86 -9.70
CA GLU A 114 -4.46 24.24 -9.24
C GLU A 114 -4.17 25.23 -10.37
N LEU A 115 -3.25 24.88 -11.27
CA LEU A 115 -2.94 25.74 -12.40
C LEU A 115 -4.12 25.86 -13.36
N GLU A 116 -4.87 24.79 -13.57
CA GLU A 116 -6.04 24.82 -14.43
C GLU A 116 -7.17 25.66 -13.85
N ASN A 117 -7.24 25.77 -12.56
CA ASN A 117 -8.32 26.48 -11.85
C ASN A 117 -8.06 27.97 -11.63
N LYS A 118 -6.94 28.49 -12.11
CA LYS A 118 -6.62 29.92 -12.01
C LYS A 118 -7.15 30.73 -13.16
#